data_7d521cf8efa68a65fd802981d32c2963
#
_entry.id   7d521cf8efa68a65fd802981d32c2963
#
_cell.length_a   1.000
_cell.length_b   1.000
_cell.length_c   1.000
_cell.angle_alpha   90.00
_cell.angle_beta   90.00
_cell.angle_gamma   90.00
#
_symmetry.space_group_name_H-M   'P 1'
#
loop_
_entity.id
_entity.type
_entity.pdbx_description
1 polymer ?
#
loop_
_entity_poly.entity_id
_entity_poly.type
_entity_poly.pdbx_seq_one_letter_code
_entity_poly.pdbx_strand_id
1 'polypeptide(L)'
;MRALTEQLDTLQKLKNRQYAEAEEEETQWEHLTQGIIRAAFGDPSPDLENFYMARASGGITMSLTGTRPQQRQANFELRVREYDALLRGLIEVLRLQLPEEEIKGVYEAGEQYDFYRDLSSLIATATQEIFIVDAYLDEKVFNLYVDKVPGSATVRILSNNIGANVETVAKMYATNRSLTLRSSADVHDRMLFIDQRGWVIGQSIKDAARKKPTYLIELEEPSLSTERDIHNRIWAAATIVNLV
;
A
#
# COMPACT_ATOMS: atom_id res chain seq x y z
N MET A 1 13.50 -5.51 -2.23
CA MET A 1 12.36 -5.26 -1.34
C MET A 1 11.63 -6.54 -0.94
N ARG A 2 10.97 -7.30 -1.85
CA ARG A 2 10.19 -8.51 -1.51
C ARG A 2 10.96 -9.50 -0.60
N ALA A 3 12.20 -9.83 -0.94
CA ALA A 3 13.00 -10.76 -0.15
C ALA A 3 13.23 -10.30 1.31
N LEU A 4 13.43 -8.99 1.56
CA LEU A 4 13.56 -8.45 2.93
C LEU A 4 12.23 -8.50 3.68
N THR A 5 11.10 -8.29 3.01
CA THR A 5 9.78 -8.44 3.61
C THR A 5 9.53 -9.88 4.05
N GLU A 6 9.88 -10.87 3.22
CA GLU A 6 9.79 -12.29 3.56
C GLU A 6 10.68 -12.66 4.76
N GLN A 7 11.88 -12.03 4.87
CA GLN A 7 12.75 -12.20 6.03
C GLN A 7 12.17 -11.56 7.31
N LEU A 8 11.53 -10.40 7.19
CA LEU A 8 10.85 -9.76 8.31
C LEU A 8 9.69 -10.64 8.84
N ASP A 9 8.89 -11.23 7.94
CA ASP A 9 7.80 -12.14 8.31
C ASP A 9 8.33 -13.40 9.01
N THR A 10 9.47 -13.94 8.56
CA THR A 10 10.13 -15.08 9.20
C THR A 10 10.65 -14.71 10.59
N LEU A 11 11.25 -13.53 10.74
CA LEU A 11 11.72 -13.01 12.03
C LEU A 11 10.56 -12.86 13.03
N GLN A 12 9.38 -12.42 12.59
CA GLN A 12 8.19 -12.32 13.47
C GLN A 12 7.76 -13.69 14.04
N LYS A 13 7.96 -14.77 13.28
CA LYS A 13 7.68 -16.13 13.76
C LYS A 13 8.70 -16.59 14.82
N LEU A 14 9.95 -16.16 14.70
CA LEU A 14 11.01 -16.45 15.69
C LEU A 14 10.83 -15.68 16.99
N LYS A 15 10.28 -14.47 16.94
CA LYS A 15 10.17 -13.52 18.07
C LYS A 15 9.53 -14.10 19.34
N ASN A 16 8.60 -15.04 19.18
CA ASN A 16 7.84 -15.60 20.31
C ASN A 16 8.33 -17.00 20.73
N ARG A 17 9.51 -17.43 20.26
CA ARG A 17 10.05 -18.76 20.55
C ARG A 17 11.12 -18.72 21.64
N GLN A 18 11.34 -19.87 22.26
CA GLN A 18 12.49 -20.07 23.15
C GLN A 18 13.76 -20.21 22.32
N TYR A 19 14.86 -19.56 22.73
CA TYR A 19 16.12 -19.58 22.01
C TYR A 19 16.61 -21.02 21.73
N ALA A 20 16.50 -21.93 22.71
CA ALA A 20 16.96 -23.31 22.54
C ALA A 20 16.26 -24.07 21.39
N GLU A 21 15.07 -23.62 20.99
CA GLU A 21 14.29 -24.21 19.89
C GLU A 21 14.49 -23.43 18.57
N ALA A 22 14.94 -22.20 18.66
CA ALA A 22 15.04 -21.28 17.52
C ALA A 22 16.51 -21.10 17.02
N GLU A 23 17.51 -21.59 17.74
CA GLU A 23 18.93 -21.34 17.48
C GLU A 23 19.37 -21.70 16.06
N GLU A 24 18.98 -22.87 15.56
CA GLU A 24 19.32 -23.32 14.22
C GLU A 24 18.59 -22.47 13.15
N GLU A 25 17.32 -22.19 13.34
CA GLU A 25 16.53 -21.36 12.43
C GLU A 25 17.01 -19.91 12.42
N GLU A 26 17.38 -19.34 13.57
CA GLU A 26 17.99 -18.00 13.66
C GLU A 26 19.29 -17.96 12.84
N THR A 27 20.14 -18.97 12.99
CA THR A 27 21.41 -19.04 12.25
C THR A 27 21.18 -19.10 10.73
N GLN A 28 20.26 -19.93 10.28
CA GLN A 28 19.91 -20.02 8.86
C GLN A 28 19.32 -18.70 8.34
N TRP A 29 18.43 -18.09 9.13
CA TRP A 29 17.83 -16.80 8.83
C TRP A 29 18.89 -15.69 8.72
N GLU A 30 19.86 -15.63 9.64
CA GLU A 30 20.97 -14.68 9.60
C GLU A 30 21.78 -14.78 8.32
N HIS A 31 22.17 -15.99 7.91
CA HIS A 31 22.94 -16.21 6.69
C HIS A 31 22.20 -15.77 5.44
N LEU A 32 20.92 -16.11 5.33
CA LEU A 32 20.09 -15.72 4.19
C LEU A 32 19.88 -14.21 4.16
N THR A 33 19.54 -13.59 5.28
CA THR A 33 19.31 -12.15 5.41
C THR A 33 20.57 -11.36 5.08
N GLN A 34 21.73 -11.79 5.58
CA GLN A 34 23.03 -11.20 5.23
C GLN A 34 23.28 -11.22 3.73
N GLY A 35 23.01 -12.36 3.08
CA GLY A 35 23.15 -12.49 1.61
C GLY A 35 22.24 -11.54 0.86
N ILE A 36 21.00 -11.37 1.30
CA ILE A 36 20.03 -10.45 0.71
C ILE A 36 20.46 -8.98 0.88
N ILE A 37 20.91 -8.60 2.08
CA ILE A 37 21.39 -7.23 2.35
C ILE A 37 22.63 -6.93 1.48
N ARG A 38 23.58 -7.85 1.41
CA ARG A 38 24.77 -7.73 0.55
C ARG A 38 24.40 -7.55 -0.92
N ALA A 39 23.44 -8.32 -1.42
CA ALA A 39 22.99 -8.22 -2.81
C ALA A 39 22.24 -6.91 -3.10
N ALA A 40 21.50 -6.36 -2.12
CA ALA A 40 20.71 -5.15 -2.28
C ALA A 40 21.51 -3.85 -2.10
N PHE A 41 22.46 -3.82 -1.17
CA PHE A 41 23.15 -2.60 -0.75
C PHE A 41 24.66 -2.64 -1.00
N GLY A 42 25.22 -3.79 -1.41
CA GLY A 42 26.64 -3.98 -1.70
C GLY A 42 27.46 -4.52 -0.49
N ASP A 43 28.75 -4.76 -0.77
CA ASP A 43 29.74 -5.18 0.22
C ASP A 43 31.10 -4.54 -0.14
N PRO A 44 31.66 -3.63 0.69
CA PRO A 44 31.11 -3.16 1.96
C PRO A 44 29.94 -2.16 1.81
N SER A 45 29.04 -2.14 2.80
CA SER A 45 27.99 -1.12 2.91
C SER A 45 27.68 -0.82 4.39
N PRO A 46 27.23 0.41 4.72
CA PRO A 46 26.79 0.75 6.09
C PRO A 46 25.65 -0.16 6.57
N ASP A 47 24.79 -0.58 5.67
CA ASP A 47 23.64 -1.43 5.99
C ASP A 47 24.06 -2.86 6.37
N LEU A 48 25.08 -3.39 5.70
CA LEU A 48 25.68 -4.67 6.06
C LEU A 48 26.43 -4.58 7.39
N GLU A 49 27.12 -3.48 7.67
CA GLU A 49 27.75 -3.22 8.96
C GLU A 49 26.72 -3.12 10.08
N ASN A 50 25.61 -2.42 9.86
CA ASN A 50 24.51 -2.35 10.82
C ASN A 50 23.91 -3.73 11.11
N PHE A 51 23.85 -4.61 10.12
CA PHE A 51 23.43 -5.99 10.33
C PHE A 51 24.38 -6.75 11.25
N TYR A 52 25.70 -6.59 11.06
CA TYR A 52 26.69 -7.20 11.96
C TYR A 52 26.63 -6.63 13.38
N MET A 53 26.36 -5.34 13.53
CA MET A 53 26.15 -4.73 14.85
C MET A 53 24.89 -5.27 15.54
N ALA A 54 23.78 -5.41 14.81
CA ALA A 54 22.57 -6.04 15.32
C ALA A 54 22.81 -7.49 15.76
N ARG A 55 23.59 -8.27 14.97
CA ARG A 55 24.01 -9.63 15.31
C ARG A 55 24.84 -9.69 16.59
N ALA A 56 25.70 -8.71 16.83
CA ALA A 56 26.56 -8.61 17.99
C ALA A 56 25.86 -8.03 19.24
N SER A 57 24.62 -7.51 19.11
CA SER A 57 23.92 -6.76 20.18
C SER A 57 23.66 -7.56 21.45
N GLY A 58 23.68 -8.88 21.40
CA GLY A 58 23.56 -9.74 22.58
C GLY A 58 24.85 -9.91 23.40
N GLY A 59 25.95 -9.32 22.94
CA GLY A 59 27.26 -9.40 23.57
C GLY A 59 27.93 -10.80 23.47
N ILE A 60 29.24 -10.82 23.34
CA ILE A 60 30.05 -12.05 23.50
C ILE A 60 30.29 -12.23 25.01
N THR A 61 29.43 -12.99 25.67
CA THR A 61 29.68 -13.38 27.06
C THR A 61 30.74 -14.48 27.06
N MET A 62 32.01 -14.08 27.15
CA MET A 62 33.10 -14.99 27.49
C MET A 62 33.00 -15.35 28.97
N SER A 63 32.15 -16.33 29.29
CA SER A 63 32.08 -16.92 30.62
C SER A 63 32.82 -18.25 30.61
N LEU A 64 33.75 -18.43 31.52
CA LEU A 64 34.46 -19.70 31.76
C LEU A 64 33.51 -20.83 32.20
N THR A 65 32.27 -20.50 32.61
CA THR A 65 31.27 -21.44 33.12
C THR A 65 30.09 -21.63 32.17
N GLY A 66 30.12 -21.05 30.94
CA GLY A 66 29.01 -21.03 29.98
C GLY A 66 27.95 -19.95 30.30
N THR A 67 27.21 -19.54 29.29
CA THR A 67 26.12 -18.53 29.43
C THR A 67 24.90 -19.19 30.01
N ARG A 68 24.26 -18.59 31.04
CA ARG A 68 23.03 -19.09 31.66
C ARG A 68 21.87 -19.09 30.63
N PRO A 69 20.97 -20.09 30.65
CA PRO A 69 19.86 -20.15 29.70
C PRO A 69 19.04 -18.86 29.62
N GLN A 70 18.76 -18.23 30.75
CA GLN A 70 18.03 -16.95 30.81
C GLN A 70 18.78 -15.81 30.10
N GLN A 71 20.12 -15.79 30.19
CA GLN A 71 20.93 -14.79 29.50
C GLN A 71 20.94 -15.03 27.98
N ARG A 72 20.96 -16.30 27.54
CA ARG A 72 20.85 -16.63 26.10
C ARG A 72 19.51 -16.18 25.54
N GLN A 73 18.41 -16.40 26.26
CA GLN A 73 17.09 -15.95 25.89
C GLN A 73 17.04 -14.42 25.77
N ALA A 74 17.52 -13.69 26.77
CA ALA A 74 17.55 -12.22 26.75
C ALA A 74 18.38 -11.66 25.58
N ASN A 75 19.54 -12.28 25.30
CA ASN A 75 20.39 -11.91 24.16
C ASN A 75 19.71 -12.17 22.81
N PHE A 76 18.98 -13.28 22.69
CA PHE A 76 18.19 -13.61 21.51
C PHE A 76 17.06 -12.57 21.28
N GLU A 77 16.30 -12.26 22.32
CA GLU A 77 15.23 -11.27 22.25
C GLU A 77 15.76 -9.88 21.85
N LEU A 78 16.92 -9.50 22.33
CA LEU A 78 17.59 -8.26 21.96
C LEU A 78 17.97 -8.28 20.48
N ARG A 79 18.63 -9.33 19.98
CA ARG A 79 18.99 -9.45 18.56
C ARG A 79 17.76 -9.40 17.67
N VAL A 80 16.71 -10.15 17.99
CA VAL A 80 15.46 -10.14 17.22
C VAL A 80 14.85 -8.75 17.11
N ARG A 81 14.89 -7.97 18.20
CA ARG A 81 14.43 -6.58 18.21
C ARG A 81 15.27 -5.67 17.31
N GLU A 82 16.60 -5.79 17.40
CA GLU A 82 17.53 -4.99 16.57
C GLU A 82 17.39 -5.36 15.08
N TYR A 83 17.23 -6.64 14.76
CA TYR A 83 16.95 -7.09 13.39
C TYR A 83 15.60 -6.58 12.86
N ASP A 84 14.55 -6.59 13.68
CA ASP A 84 13.24 -6.06 13.29
C ASP A 84 13.34 -4.57 12.93
N ALA A 85 14.00 -3.78 13.78
CA ALA A 85 14.20 -2.35 13.52
C ALA A 85 15.02 -2.09 12.25
N LEU A 86 16.11 -2.83 12.07
CA LEU A 86 16.98 -2.73 10.90
C LEU A 86 16.22 -3.07 9.61
N LEU A 87 15.55 -4.23 9.55
CA LEU A 87 14.84 -4.65 8.34
C LEU A 87 13.72 -3.69 7.95
N ARG A 88 12.97 -3.16 8.91
CA ARG A 88 11.97 -2.13 8.63
C ARG A 88 12.60 -0.89 8.02
N GLY A 89 13.71 -0.41 8.58
CA GLY A 89 14.44 0.73 8.03
C GLY A 89 14.92 0.47 6.59
N LEU A 90 15.53 -0.69 6.33
CA LEU A 90 16.00 -1.07 4.99
C LEU A 90 14.87 -1.19 3.96
N ILE A 91 13.72 -1.74 4.36
CA ILE A 91 12.54 -1.83 3.50
C ILE A 91 12.05 -0.43 3.13
N GLU A 92 12.00 0.51 4.07
CA GLU A 92 11.58 1.89 3.79
C GLU A 92 12.60 2.61 2.89
N VAL A 93 13.92 2.44 3.11
CA VAL A 93 14.95 2.99 2.22
C VAL A 93 14.79 2.47 0.80
N LEU A 94 14.58 1.16 0.63
CA LEU A 94 14.35 0.59 -0.69
C LEU A 94 13.02 1.07 -1.31
N ARG A 95 12.00 1.30 -0.50
CA ARG A 95 10.73 1.87 -0.97
C ARG A 95 10.91 3.28 -1.53
N LEU A 96 11.71 4.10 -0.86
CA LEU A 96 12.06 5.46 -1.32
C LEU A 96 12.96 5.47 -2.57
N GLN A 97 13.75 4.42 -2.78
CA GLN A 97 14.63 4.27 -3.95
C GLN A 97 13.94 3.65 -5.16
N LEU A 98 12.80 2.97 -4.96
CA LEU A 98 11.98 2.56 -6.09
C LEU A 98 11.50 3.83 -6.79
N PRO A 99 11.70 3.95 -8.13
CA PRO A 99 10.99 4.97 -8.87
C PRO A 99 9.50 4.80 -8.52
N GLU A 100 8.81 5.91 -8.21
CA GLU A 100 7.35 5.87 -8.22
C GLU A 100 6.98 5.14 -9.51
N GLU A 101 6.19 4.07 -9.43
CA GLU A 101 5.80 3.32 -10.64
C GLU A 101 5.30 4.37 -11.62
N GLU A 102 6.08 4.58 -12.68
CA GLU A 102 5.84 5.64 -13.64
C GLU A 102 4.54 5.26 -14.35
N ILE A 103 3.46 5.90 -13.95
CA ILE A 103 2.16 5.70 -14.56
C ILE A 103 2.29 6.14 -16.00
N LYS A 104 1.92 5.25 -16.91
CA LYS A 104 2.01 5.50 -18.34
C LYS A 104 1.32 6.82 -18.76
N GLY A 105 0.28 7.22 -18.05
CA GLY A 105 -0.45 8.48 -18.22
C GLY A 105 -1.41 8.47 -19.42
N VAL A 106 -1.04 7.87 -20.56
CA VAL A 106 -1.87 7.73 -21.76
C VAL A 106 -1.91 6.28 -22.18
N TYR A 107 -3.10 5.77 -22.47
CA TYR A 107 -3.36 4.37 -22.80
C TYR A 107 -4.08 4.27 -24.14
N GLU A 108 -3.57 3.46 -25.05
CA GLU A 108 -4.19 3.16 -26.32
C GLU A 108 -5.41 2.23 -26.17
N ALA A 109 -6.21 2.16 -27.21
CA ALA A 109 -7.33 1.18 -27.24
C ALA A 109 -6.79 -0.25 -27.14
N GLY A 110 -7.30 -1.03 -26.18
CA GLY A 110 -6.85 -2.39 -25.88
C GLY A 110 -5.87 -2.50 -24.70
N GLU A 111 -5.31 -1.40 -24.20
CA GLU A 111 -4.42 -1.38 -23.05
C GLU A 111 -5.17 -1.34 -21.69
N GLN A 112 -6.32 -1.99 -21.63
CA GLN A 112 -7.18 -2.03 -20.45
C GLN A 112 -6.45 -2.61 -19.23
N TYR A 113 -5.54 -3.58 -19.44
CA TYR A 113 -4.80 -4.21 -18.34
C TYR A 113 -3.77 -3.24 -17.75
N ASP A 114 -3.05 -2.48 -18.58
CA ASP A 114 -2.07 -1.50 -18.11
C ASP A 114 -2.75 -0.38 -17.33
N PHE A 115 -3.86 0.14 -17.84
CA PHE A 115 -4.70 1.10 -17.11
C PHE A 115 -5.18 0.55 -15.76
N TYR A 116 -5.69 -0.70 -15.75
CA TYR A 116 -6.13 -1.37 -14.52
C TYR A 116 -5.00 -1.50 -13.50
N ARG A 117 -3.82 -1.95 -13.95
CA ARG A 117 -2.64 -2.10 -13.09
C ARG A 117 -2.25 -0.75 -12.46
N ASP A 118 -2.09 0.27 -13.27
CA ASP A 118 -1.63 1.59 -12.83
C ASP A 118 -2.66 2.25 -11.89
N LEU A 119 -3.95 2.21 -12.23
CA LEU A 119 -5.01 2.71 -11.35
C LEU A 119 -5.10 1.94 -10.03
N SER A 120 -4.95 0.61 -10.08
CA SER A 120 -4.95 -0.24 -8.87
C SER A 120 -3.76 0.06 -7.96
N SER A 121 -2.57 0.28 -8.54
CA SER A 121 -1.36 0.66 -7.79
C SER A 121 -1.56 2.01 -7.09
N LEU A 122 -2.13 3.01 -7.78
CA LEU A 122 -2.46 4.30 -7.16
C LEU A 122 -3.44 4.15 -5.99
N ILE A 123 -4.54 3.44 -6.20
CA ILE A 123 -5.57 3.23 -5.18
C ILE A 123 -4.99 2.57 -3.93
N ALA A 124 -4.07 1.63 -4.10
CA ALA A 124 -3.40 0.95 -2.99
C ALA A 124 -2.48 1.86 -2.16
N THR A 125 -2.15 3.07 -2.65
CA THR A 125 -1.35 4.06 -1.89
C THR A 125 -2.18 4.88 -0.89
N ALA A 126 -3.51 4.80 -0.93
CA ALA A 126 -4.38 5.58 -0.06
C ALA A 126 -4.09 5.31 1.43
N THR A 127 -3.92 6.37 2.21
CA THR A 127 -3.66 6.29 3.65
C THR A 127 -4.81 6.84 4.50
N GLN A 128 -5.53 7.83 4.00
CA GLN A 128 -6.60 8.53 4.72
C GLN A 128 -7.93 8.46 3.97
N GLU A 129 -7.94 8.91 2.72
CA GLU A 129 -9.16 9.04 1.93
C GLU A 129 -8.91 8.74 0.44
N ILE A 130 -9.90 8.10 -0.18
CA ILE A 130 -10.04 8.07 -1.63
C ILE A 130 -11.39 8.68 -2.01
N PHE A 131 -11.37 9.62 -2.98
CA PHE A 131 -12.58 10.23 -3.52
C PHE A 131 -12.65 9.97 -5.02
N ILE A 132 -13.59 9.13 -5.44
CA ILE A 132 -13.84 8.73 -6.81
C ILE A 132 -15.03 9.55 -7.34
N VAL A 133 -14.82 10.26 -8.44
CA VAL A 133 -15.84 10.99 -9.18
C VAL A 133 -15.94 10.37 -10.57
N ASP A 134 -17.08 9.76 -10.90
CA ASP A 134 -17.33 9.19 -12.22
C ASP A 134 -18.84 9.17 -12.53
N ALA A 135 -19.23 9.82 -13.61
CA ALA A 135 -20.64 9.94 -14.02
C ALA A 135 -21.30 8.59 -14.37
N TYR A 136 -20.51 7.55 -14.67
CA TYR A 136 -21.02 6.29 -15.26
C TYR A 136 -20.54 5.03 -14.51
N LEU A 137 -20.65 5.02 -13.20
CA LEU A 137 -20.28 3.86 -12.38
C LEU A 137 -21.13 2.63 -12.68
N ASP A 138 -20.50 1.45 -12.59
CA ASP A 138 -21.18 0.17 -12.46
C ASP A 138 -20.59 -0.65 -11.30
N GLU A 139 -21.20 -1.80 -10.98
CA GLU A 139 -20.80 -2.67 -9.88
C GLU A 139 -19.37 -3.22 -10.02
N LYS A 140 -18.83 -3.29 -11.26
CA LYS A 140 -17.47 -3.78 -11.51
C LYS A 140 -16.39 -2.90 -10.89
N VAL A 141 -16.68 -1.60 -10.74
CA VAL A 141 -15.74 -0.66 -10.10
C VAL A 141 -15.41 -1.09 -8.69
N PHE A 142 -16.36 -1.67 -7.96
CA PHE A 142 -16.11 -2.19 -6.61
C PHE A 142 -15.12 -3.35 -6.64
N ASN A 143 -15.35 -4.36 -7.46
CA ASN A 143 -14.49 -5.54 -7.55
C ASN A 143 -13.10 -5.23 -8.12
N LEU A 144 -13.01 -4.30 -9.07
CA LEU A 144 -11.75 -3.99 -9.73
C LEU A 144 -10.90 -3.02 -8.91
N TYR A 145 -11.51 -2.03 -8.26
CA TYR A 145 -10.79 -0.89 -7.70
C TYR A 145 -11.11 -0.63 -6.23
N VAL A 146 -12.38 -0.53 -5.84
CA VAL A 146 -12.74 -0.16 -4.46
C VAL A 146 -12.23 -1.20 -3.45
N ASP A 147 -12.22 -2.46 -3.82
CA ASP A 147 -11.64 -3.57 -3.01
C ASP A 147 -10.12 -3.44 -2.78
N LYS A 148 -9.41 -2.67 -3.60
CA LYS A 148 -7.97 -2.42 -3.45
C LYS A 148 -7.65 -1.31 -2.45
N VAL A 149 -8.66 -0.54 -2.04
CA VAL A 149 -8.47 0.53 -1.07
C VAL A 149 -8.05 -0.08 0.27
N PRO A 150 -6.95 0.40 0.90
CA PRO A 150 -6.55 -0.06 2.23
C PRO A 150 -7.67 0.12 3.27
N GLY A 151 -7.80 -0.82 4.19
CA GLY A 151 -8.88 -0.81 5.19
C GLY A 151 -8.88 0.37 6.15
N SER A 152 -7.75 1.09 6.25
CA SER A 152 -7.59 2.32 7.05
C SER A 152 -8.15 3.57 6.36
N ALA A 153 -8.28 3.55 5.02
CA ALA A 153 -8.74 4.69 4.26
C ALA A 153 -10.27 4.71 4.12
N THR A 154 -10.85 5.92 4.11
CA THR A 154 -12.28 6.12 3.84
C THR A 154 -12.53 6.25 2.34
N VAL A 155 -13.68 5.76 1.87
CA VAL A 155 -14.08 5.83 0.46
C VAL A 155 -15.25 6.77 0.28
N ARG A 156 -15.09 7.76 -0.60
CA ARG A 156 -16.15 8.63 -1.09
C ARG A 156 -16.36 8.37 -2.58
N ILE A 157 -17.60 8.17 -2.99
CA ILE A 157 -17.95 7.99 -4.40
C ILE A 157 -19.06 8.98 -4.77
N LEU A 158 -18.83 9.75 -5.83
CA LEU A 158 -19.75 10.70 -6.40
C LEU A 158 -20.06 10.33 -7.85
N SER A 159 -21.33 10.11 -8.18
CA SER A 159 -21.73 9.71 -9.52
C SER A 159 -23.00 10.46 -9.97
N ASN A 160 -23.24 10.54 -11.28
CA ASN A 160 -24.46 11.13 -11.81
C ASN A 160 -25.66 10.21 -11.60
N ASN A 161 -25.50 8.92 -11.93
CA ASN A 161 -26.58 7.94 -11.82
C ASN A 161 -26.07 6.68 -11.12
N ILE A 162 -26.76 6.28 -10.06
CA ILE A 162 -26.42 5.10 -9.26
C ILE A 162 -27.51 4.05 -9.51
N GLY A 163 -27.14 3.02 -10.29
CA GLY A 163 -28.01 1.88 -10.56
C GLY A 163 -28.16 0.97 -9.33
N ALA A 164 -29.25 0.18 -9.30
CA ALA A 164 -29.57 -0.72 -8.20
C ALA A 164 -28.44 -1.72 -7.87
N ASN A 165 -27.70 -2.20 -8.88
CA ASN A 165 -26.55 -3.09 -8.66
C ASN A 165 -25.42 -2.40 -7.92
N VAL A 166 -25.10 -1.14 -8.29
CA VAL A 166 -24.08 -0.33 -7.59
C VAL A 166 -24.48 -0.10 -6.14
N GLU A 167 -25.74 0.24 -5.89
CA GLU A 167 -26.26 0.43 -4.54
C GLU A 167 -26.15 -0.87 -3.71
N THR A 168 -26.52 -2.01 -4.30
CA THR A 168 -26.42 -3.32 -3.63
C THR A 168 -24.99 -3.65 -3.22
N VAL A 169 -24.04 -3.52 -4.13
CA VAL A 169 -22.61 -3.81 -3.83
C VAL A 169 -22.06 -2.78 -2.84
N ALA A 170 -22.44 -1.51 -2.95
CA ALA A 170 -22.05 -0.47 -2.01
C ALA A 170 -22.52 -0.77 -0.58
N LYS A 171 -23.76 -1.24 -0.40
CA LYS A 171 -24.30 -1.69 0.91
C LYS A 171 -23.47 -2.85 1.48
N MET A 172 -23.15 -3.85 0.65
CA MET A 172 -22.32 -4.99 1.07
C MET A 172 -20.92 -4.52 1.52
N TYR A 173 -20.29 -3.62 0.76
CA TYR A 173 -18.99 -3.06 1.08
C TYR A 173 -19.04 -2.24 2.39
N ALA A 174 -20.06 -1.40 2.55
CA ALA A 174 -20.23 -0.53 3.72
C ALA A 174 -20.46 -1.30 5.04
N THR A 175 -20.81 -2.58 4.98
CA THR A 175 -20.96 -3.43 6.18
C THR A 175 -19.66 -3.52 6.99
N ASN A 176 -18.49 -3.52 6.33
CA ASN A 176 -17.19 -3.74 6.97
C ASN A 176 -16.16 -2.63 6.67
N ARG A 177 -16.51 -1.65 5.86
CA ARG A 177 -15.63 -0.59 5.35
C ARG A 177 -16.30 0.77 5.40
N SER A 178 -15.52 1.82 5.58
CA SER A 178 -16.04 3.20 5.53
C SER A 178 -16.29 3.62 4.08
N LEU A 179 -17.56 3.72 3.69
CA LEU A 179 -17.99 4.17 2.37
C LEU A 179 -19.14 5.18 2.48
N THR A 180 -19.02 6.26 1.73
CA THR A 180 -20.14 7.19 1.49
C THR A 180 -20.36 7.32 -0.01
N LEU A 181 -21.59 7.12 -0.47
CA LEU A 181 -22.01 7.20 -1.86
C LEU A 181 -23.01 8.36 -2.02
N ARG A 182 -22.76 9.24 -2.99
CA ARG A 182 -23.67 10.35 -3.30
C ARG A 182 -23.93 10.46 -4.80
N SER A 183 -25.09 11.01 -5.14
CA SER A 183 -25.52 11.22 -6.52
C SER A 183 -25.78 12.70 -6.80
N SER A 184 -25.31 13.20 -7.95
CA SER A 184 -25.60 14.53 -8.46
C SER A 184 -25.59 14.55 -9.99
N ALA A 185 -26.58 15.23 -10.58
CA ALA A 185 -26.64 15.46 -12.02
C ALA A 185 -25.51 16.37 -12.55
N ASP A 186 -24.84 17.11 -11.65
CA ASP A 186 -23.75 18.01 -11.99
C ASP A 186 -22.40 17.28 -12.21
N VAL A 187 -22.39 15.95 -12.06
CA VAL A 187 -21.19 15.14 -12.28
C VAL A 187 -21.06 14.83 -13.77
N HIS A 188 -20.05 15.42 -14.40
CA HIS A 188 -19.68 15.19 -15.80
C HIS A 188 -18.24 14.70 -15.94
N ASP A 189 -17.36 15.15 -15.07
CA ASP A 189 -15.94 14.83 -15.08
C ASP A 189 -15.64 13.49 -14.41
N ARG A 190 -14.43 13.04 -14.60
CA ARG A 190 -13.92 11.81 -13.99
C ARG A 190 -12.62 12.15 -13.31
N MET A 191 -12.67 12.10 -11.99
CA MET A 191 -11.57 12.47 -11.12
C MET A 191 -11.33 11.37 -10.10
N LEU A 192 -10.07 11.22 -9.74
CA LEU A 192 -9.65 10.41 -8.61
C LEU A 192 -8.82 11.30 -7.69
N PHE A 193 -9.20 11.41 -6.44
CA PHE A 193 -8.38 12.04 -5.42
C PHE A 193 -7.97 10.98 -4.39
N ILE A 194 -6.68 10.91 -4.11
CA ILE A 194 -6.11 10.02 -3.09
C ILE A 194 -5.31 10.90 -2.15
N ASP A 195 -5.75 10.98 -0.90
CA ASP A 195 -5.17 11.86 0.12
C ASP A 195 -5.00 13.30 -0.41
N GLN A 196 -3.78 13.77 -0.65
CA GLN A 196 -3.51 15.11 -1.15
C GLN A 196 -3.25 15.18 -2.68
N ARG A 197 -3.26 14.04 -3.37
CA ARG A 197 -3.02 13.97 -4.81
C ARG A 197 -4.34 13.85 -5.59
N GLY A 198 -4.33 14.16 -6.88
CA GLY A 198 -5.51 14.06 -7.75
C GLY A 198 -5.17 13.77 -9.20
N TRP A 199 -6.03 13.02 -9.87
CA TRP A 199 -5.88 12.63 -11.28
C TRP A 199 -7.16 12.91 -12.06
N VAL A 200 -7.00 13.37 -13.30
CA VAL A 200 -8.09 13.41 -14.27
C VAL A 200 -8.06 12.16 -15.14
N ILE A 201 -9.23 11.62 -15.47
CA ILE A 201 -9.39 10.38 -16.21
C ILE A 201 -10.23 10.61 -17.47
N GLY A 202 -9.75 10.19 -18.63
CA GLY A 202 -10.39 10.46 -19.91
C GLY A 202 -11.70 9.70 -20.15
N GLN A 203 -11.85 8.50 -19.59
CA GLN A 203 -13.05 7.66 -19.71
C GLN A 203 -13.51 7.17 -18.32
N SER A 204 -14.77 6.69 -18.25
CA SER A 204 -15.22 6.00 -17.05
C SER A 204 -14.28 4.85 -16.70
N ILE A 205 -13.90 4.75 -15.41
CA ILE A 205 -12.92 3.76 -14.93
C ILE A 205 -13.34 2.31 -15.21
N LYS A 206 -14.63 2.04 -15.36
CA LYS A 206 -15.16 0.72 -15.69
C LYS A 206 -14.82 0.25 -17.11
N ASP A 207 -14.61 1.15 -18.05
CA ASP A 207 -14.41 0.89 -19.48
C ASP A 207 -13.11 1.48 -20.03
N ALA A 208 -12.26 2.05 -19.18
CA ALA A 208 -11.07 2.78 -19.58
C ALA A 208 -10.11 1.92 -20.42
N ALA A 209 -9.59 2.50 -21.51
CA ALA A 209 -8.71 1.88 -22.51
C ALA A 209 -9.27 0.62 -23.22
N ARG A 210 -10.54 0.27 -23.02
CA ARG A 210 -11.12 -0.95 -23.60
C ARG A 210 -11.31 -0.84 -25.11
N LYS A 211 -11.96 0.21 -25.61
CA LYS A 211 -12.30 0.40 -27.02
C LYS A 211 -11.76 1.69 -27.62
N LYS A 212 -11.37 2.62 -26.77
CA LYS A 212 -10.88 3.94 -27.15
C LYS A 212 -9.69 4.31 -26.27
N PRO A 213 -8.75 5.12 -26.77
CA PRO A 213 -7.67 5.65 -25.93
C PRO A 213 -8.22 6.42 -24.75
N THR A 214 -7.47 6.42 -23.64
CA THR A 214 -7.79 7.19 -22.44
C THR A 214 -6.52 7.72 -21.79
N TYR A 215 -6.68 8.52 -20.76
CA TYR A 215 -5.57 9.04 -19.97
C TYR A 215 -5.88 8.95 -18.47
N LEU A 216 -4.83 8.93 -17.67
CA LEU A 216 -4.79 9.02 -16.22
C LEU A 216 -3.65 9.97 -15.89
N ILE A 217 -3.97 11.26 -15.77
CA ILE A 217 -2.96 12.34 -15.66
C ILE A 217 -3.08 12.97 -14.28
N GLU A 218 -1.96 12.99 -13.55
CA GLU A 218 -1.88 13.67 -12.27
C GLU A 218 -2.00 15.17 -12.45
N LEU A 219 -2.74 15.79 -11.53
CA LEU A 219 -2.92 17.24 -11.50
C LEU A 219 -1.89 17.88 -10.58
N GLU A 220 -1.28 18.94 -11.06
CA GLU A 220 -0.42 19.82 -10.28
C GLU A 220 -1.19 21.05 -9.79
N GLU A 221 -0.63 21.75 -8.80
CA GLU A 221 -1.16 23.04 -8.36
C GLU A 221 -0.99 24.12 -9.46
N PRO A 222 -1.95 25.02 -9.65
CA PRO A 222 -3.18 25.23 -8.87
C PRO A 222 -4.39 24.41 -9.34
N SER A 223 -4.25 23.58 -10.38
CA SER A 223 -5.37 22.81 -10.94
C SER A 223 -5.91 21.81 -9.94
N LEU A 224 -5.05 21.13 -9.19
CA LEU A 224 -5.43 20.16 -8.17
C LEU A 224 -6.36 20.75 -7.11
N SER A 225 -5.99 21.87 -6.51
CA SER A 225 -6.80 22.53 -5.48
C SER A 225 -8.13 23.04 -6.07
N THR A 226 -8.11 23.59 -7.28
CA THR A 226 -9.32 24.09 -7.95
C THR A 226 -10.31 22.95 -8.21
N GLU A 227 -9.86 21.84 -8.78
CA GLU A 227 -10.71 20.70 -9.10
C GLU A 227 -11.25 20.02 -7.81
N ARG A 228 -10.42 19.91 -6.80
CA ARG A 228 -10.84 19.38 -5.49
C ARG A 228 -11.94 20.25 -4.87
N ASP A 229 -11.81 21.56 -4.92
CA ASP A 229 -12.82 22.49 -4.40
C ASP A 229 -14.14 22.43 -5.17
N ILE A 230 -14.08 22.33 -6.51
CA ILE A 230 -15.25 22.14 -7.35
C ILE A 230 -16.00 20.86 -6.94
N HIS A 231 -15.31 19.74 -6.90
CA HIS A 231 -15.93 18.45 -6.61
C HIS A 231 -16.38 18.31 -5.15
N ASN A 232 -15.72 18.96 -4.19
CA ASN A 232 -16.20 19.05 -2.83
C ASN A 232 -17.49 19.89 -2.69
N ARG A 233 -17.65 20.95 -3.48
CA ARG A 233 -18.93 21.70 -3.53
C ARG A 233 -20.06 20.85 -4.12
N ILE A 234 -19.81 20.14 -5.24
CA ILE A 234 -20.79 19.22 -5.81
C ILE A 234 -21.15 18.13 -4.79
N TRP A 235 -20.14 17.56 -4.14
CA TRP A 235 -20.33 16.57 -3.07
C TRP A 235 -21.22 17.08 -1.95
N ALA A 236 -20.99 18.29 -1.47
CA ALA A 236 -21.75 18.87 -0.36
C ALA A 236 -23.25 19.03 -0.71
N ALA A 237 -23.55 19.36 -1.96
CA ALA A 237 -24.92 19.53 -2.48
C ALA A 237 -25.58 18.21 -2.94
N ALA A 238 -24.80 17.14 -3.16
CA ALA A 238 -25.26 15.89 -3.72
C ALA A 238 -26.17 15.08 -2.78
N THR A 239 -27.11 14.33 -3.35
CA THR A 239 -28.03 13.44 -2.62
C THR A 239 -27.27 12.25 -2.05
N ILE A 240 -27.42 12.00 -0.75
CA ILE A 240 -26.84 10.84 -0.07
C ILE A 240 -27.63 9.59 -0.47
N VAL A 241 -26.92 8.54 -0.88
CA VAL A 241 -27.48 7.20 -1.07
C VAL A 241 -27.44 6.47 0.26
N ASN A 242 -28.61 6.03 0.74
CA ASN A 242 -28.68 5.28 2.00
C ASN A 242 -28.08 3.89 1.83
N LEU A 243 -27.02 3.58 2.57
CA LEU A 243 -26.34 2.29 2.56
C LEU A 243 -26.66 1.40 3.78
N VAL A 244 -27.61 1.84 4.58
CA VAL A 244 -28.12 1.08 5.76
C VAL A 244 -29.41 0.36 5.42
#